data_1ce41d63cceb253dd7dc51187f50c10a
#
_entry.id   1ce41d63cceb253dd7dc51187f50c10a
#
_cell.length_a   1.000
_cell.length_b   1.000
_cell.length_c   1.000
_cell.angle_alpha   90.00
_cell.angle_beta   90.00
_cell.angle_gamma   90.00
#
_symmetry.space_group_name_H-M   'P 1'
#
loop_
_entity.id
_entity.type
_entity.pdbx_description
1 polymer ?
#
loop_
_entity_poly.entity_id
_entity_poly.type
_entity_poly.pdbx_seq_one_letter_code
_entity_poly.pdbx_strand_id
1 'polypeptide(L)'
;MPAAPLSRRQALTLIAACIVAPVWAEATRPPQWATPVAAAGVPNLFRVTPRIYRSAQPDAEGFHALQTMDIKTVINLRRRIDDAPLAKGTDLTTLHIKIKTRHVTENHGAAIVLALRALRDEQRNGPVLVHCTHGADRTGMIIALWRMLYQDWPRADAITEMRQGGYGFHEVWANIPRYLEQVDLAALKSQVAVG
;
A
#
# COMPACT_ATOMS: atom_id res chain seq x y z
N MET A 1 -46.40 77.91 2.91
CA MET A 1 -45.77 76.78 3.61
C MET A 1 -45.46 75.70 2.59
N PRO A 2 -44.21 75.36 2.36
CA PRO A 2 -43.83 74.41 1.31
C PRO A 2 -43.85 72.96 1.81
N ALA A 3 -44.26 72.06 0.92
CA ALA A 3 -44.32 70.61 1.12
C ALA A 3 -42.93 69.93 1.10
N ALA A 4 -42.74 69.01 2.01
CA ALA A 4 -41.49 68.20 2.09
C ALA A 4 -41.36 67.16 0.96
N PRO A 5 -40.14 66.87 0.47
CA PRO A 5 -39.96 65.90 -0.58
C PRO A 5 -39.89 64.47 -0.02
N LEU A 6 -40.50 63.57 -0.80
CA LEU A 6 -40.50 62.11 -0.55
C LEU A 6 -39.12 61.50 -0.71
N SER A 7 -38.70 60.72 0.26
CA SER A 7 -37.46 59.98 0.23
C SER A 7 -37.54 58.74 -0.73
N ARG A 8 -36.64 58.68 -1.71
CA ARG A 8 -36.43 57.49 -2.55
C ARG A 8 -35.74 56.38 -1.72
N ARG A 9 -36.49 55.34 -1.42
CA ARG A 9 -35.89 54.09 -0.92
C ARG A 9 -35.18 53.41 -2.08
N GLN A 10 -33.84 53.40 -2.04
CA GLN A 10 -33.03 52.59 -2.92
C GLN A 10 -33.11 51.12 -2.44
N ALA A 11 -33.77 50.30 -3.21
CA ALA A 11 -33.72 48.84 -3.04
C ALA A 11 -32.40 48.33 -3.58
N LEU A 12 -31.46 47.94 -2.71
CA LEU A 12 -30.26 47.19 -3.06
C LEU A 12 -30.66 45.75 -3.28
N THR A 13 -30.72 45.35 -4.54
CA THR A 13 -30.86 43.93 -4.92
C THR A 13 -29.49 43.26 -4.78
N LEU A 14 -29.29 42.49 -3.71
CA LEU A 14 -28.14 41.62 -3.55
C LEU A 14 -28.28 40.44 -4.52
N ILE A 15 -27.53 40.47 -5.61
CA ILE A 15 -27.33 39.29 -6.48
C ILE A 15 -26.33 38.38 -5.77
N ALA A 16 -26.83 37.33 -5.11
CA ALA A 16 -25.97 36.23 -4.63
C ALA A 16 -25.41 35.46 -5.83
N ALA A 17 -24.15 35.74 -6.18
CA ALA A 17 -23.42 34.94 -7.11
C ALA A 17 -23.14 33.57 -6.47
N CYS A 18 -23.88 32.54 -6.84
CA CYS A 18 -23.53 31.16 -6.51
C CYS A 18 -22.23 30.81 -7.27
N ILE A 19 -21.10 30.90 -6.56
CA ILE A 19 -19.83 30.35 -7.03
C ILE A 19 -19.97 28.83 -6.96
N VAL A 20 -20.33 28.20 -8.07
CA VAL A 20 -20.22 26.75 -8.23
C VAL A 20 -18.73 26.47 -8.36
N ALA A 21 -18.08 26.10 -7.24
CA ALA A 21 -16.74 25.57 -7.28
C ALA A 21 -16.74 24.30 -8.15
N PRO A 22 -15.79 24.14 -9.09
CA PRO A 22 -15.70 22.90 -9.85
C PRO A 22 -15.45 21.76 -8.86
N VAL A 23 -16.37 20.82 -8.77
CA VAL A 23 -16.16 19.52 -8.11
C VAL A 23 -15.15 18.79 -8.98
N TRP A 24 -13.87 18.91 -8.63
CA TRP A 24 -12.86 18.02 -9.16
C TRP A 24 -13.29 16.62 -8.70
N ALA A 25 -13.80 15.82 -9.61
CA ALA A 25 -14.04 14.42 -9.33
C ALA A 25 -12.70 13.83 -8.89
N GLU A 26 -12.55 13.54 -7.60
CA GLU A 26 -11.46 12.70 -7.12
C GLU A 26 -11.52 11.45 -7.97
N ALA A 27 -10.46 11.20 -8.73
CA ALA A 27 -10.36 10.01 -9.55
C ALA A 27 -10.57 8.83 -8.61
N THR A 28 -11.75 8.22 -8.70
CA THR A 28 -12.15 7.16 -7.76
C THR A 28 -11.14 6.04 -7.89
N ARG A 29 -10.49 5.70 -6.77
CA ARG A 29 -9.56 4.58 -6.69
C ARG A 29 -10.19 3.33 -7.31
N PRO A 30 -9.53 2.64 -8.27
CA PRO A 30 -10.06 1.42 -8.84
C PRO A 30 -10.43 0.41 -7.74
N PRO A 31 -11.64 -0.17 -7.75
CA PRO A 31 -12.15 -0.99 -6.65
C PRO A 31 -11.34 -2.27 -6.41
N GLN A 32 -10.59 -2.74 -7.43
CA GLN A 32 -9.70 -3.89 -7.33
C GLN A 32 -8.37 -3.58 -6.63
N TRP A 33 -8.01 -2.31 -6.46
CA TRP A 33 -6.79 -1.92 -5.76
C TRP A 33 -6.93 -2.13 -4.25
N ALA A 34 -5.78 -2.27 -3.55
CA ALA A 34 -5.80 -2.43 -2.11
C ALA A 34 -6.50 -1.27 -1.41
N THR A 35 -7.35 -1.58 -0.45
CA THR A 35 -8.20 -0.62 0.26
C THR A 35 -7.45 -0.01 1.45
N PRO A 36 -7.44 1.33 1.64
CA PRO A 36 -6.83 1.94 2.81
C PRO A 36 -7.50 1.48 4.11
N VAL A 37 -6.68 1.28 5.13
CA VAL A 37 -7.11 0.92 6.50
C VAL A 37 -6.39 1.85 7.47
N ALA A 38 -7.06 2.26 8.54
CA ALA A 38 -6.45 3.04 9.60
C ALA A 38 -6.16 2.14 10.82
N ALA A 39 -4.93 2.20 11.32
CA ALA A 39 -4.54 1.61 12.60
C ALA A 39 -3.45 2.47 13.24
N ALA A 40 -3.53 2.67 14.55
CA ALA A 40 -2.52 3.41 15.30
C ALA A 40 -1.15 2.76 15.13
N GLY A 41 -0.10 3.54 14.95
CA GLY A 41 1.27 3.03 14.81
C GLY A 41 1.56 2.24 13.52
N VAL A 42 0.61 2.14 12.56
CA VAL A 42 0.78 1.42 11.28
C VAL A 42 0.59 2.35 10.10
N PRO A 43 1.59 3.14 9.73
CA PRO A 43 1.47 4.09 8.63
C PRO A 43 1.38 3.36 7.28
N ASN A 44 0.69 3.99 6.32
CA ASN A 44 0.55 3.49 4.95
C ASN A 44 -0.04 2.07 4.89
N LEU A 45 -1.05 1.81 5.75
CA LEU A 45 -1.71 0.50 5.85
C LEU A 45 -2.83 0.35 4.82
N PHE A 46 -2.77 -0.75 4.07
CA PHE A 46 -3.80 -1.13 3.10
C PHE A 46 -4.09 -2.63 3.17
N ARG A 47 -5.34 -2.99 2.91
CA ARG A 47 -5.78 -4.37 2.75
C ARG A 47 -5.76 -4.75 1.27
N VAL A 48 -4.91 -5.68 0.89
CA VAL A 48 -4.74 -6.21 -0.48
C VAL A 48 -5.78 -7.28 -0.78
N THR A 49 -6.00 -8.17 0.18
CA THR A 49 -7.04 -9.22 0.19
C THR A 49 -7.59 -9.34 1.62
N PRO A 50 -8.63 -10.13 1.89
CA PRO A 50 -9.07 -10.40 3.26
C PRO A 50 -7.96 -10.95 4.18
N ARG A 51 -6.91 -11.55 3.61
CA ARG A 51 -5.81 -12.18 4.37
C ARG A 51 -4.44 -11.54 4.15
N ILE A 52 -4.32 -10.55 3.27
CA ILE A 52 -3.03 -9.91 2.96
C ILE A 52 -3.15 -8.41 3.16
N TYR A 53 -2.26 -7.88 3.96
CA TYR A 53 -2.12 -6.45 4.24
C TYR A 53 -0.72 -5.98 3.86
N ARG A 54 -0.60 -4.69 3.62
CA ARG A 54 0.68 -4.01 3.33
C ARG A 54 0.77 -2.72 4.12
N SER A 55 1.98 -2.34 4.57
CA SER A 55 2.19 -1.07 5.26
C SER A 55 3.62 -0.54 5.12
N ALA A 56 3.86 0.67 5.65
CA ALA A 56 5.18 1.10 6.08
C ALA A 56 5.58 0.38 7.38
N GLN A 57 6.77 0.67 7.92
CA GLN A 57 7.24 0.08 9.18
C GLN A 57 6.26 0.42 10.32
N PRO A 58 5.64 -0.58 10.97
CA PRO A 58 4.91 -0.35 12.20
C PRO A 58 5.86 0.03 13.35
N ASP A 59 5.41 0.85 14.27
CA ASP A 59 6.06 1.03 15.57
C ASP A 59 5.54 0.03 16.62
N ALA A 60 5.96 0.14 17.88
CA ALA A 60 5.56 -0.80 18.92
C ALA A 60 4.04 -0.78 19.18
N GLU A 61 3.39 0.38 19.15
CA GLU A 61 1.93 0.49 19.23
C GLU A 61 1.25 -0.20 18.03
N GLY A 62 1.85 -0.02 16.84
CA GLY A 62 1.38 -0.64 15.61
C GLY A 62 1.39 -2.16 15.66
N PHE A 63 2.40 -2.80 16.30
CA PHE A 63 2.40 -4.26 16.47
C PHE A 63 1.24 -4.73 17.36
N HIS A 64 0.90 -4.01 18.42
CA HIS A 64 -0.29 -4.31 19.23
C HIS A 64 -1.60 -4.10 18.45
N ALA A 65 -1.67 -3.02 17.65
CA ALA A 65 -2.83 -2.76 16.79
C ALA A 65 -3.01 -3.87 15.74
N LEU A 66 -1.92 -4.35 15.11
CA LEU A 66 -1.96 -5.47 14.17
C LEU A 66 -2.47 -6.75 14.81
N GLN A 67 -2.08 -7.06 16.04
CA GLN A 67 -2.63 -8.20 16.79
C GLN A 67 -4.14 -8.05 17.02
N THR A 68 -4.59 -6.86 17.37
CA THR A 68 -6.03 -6.56 17.54
C THR A 68 -6.82 -6.71 16.24
N MET A 69 -6.17 -6.51 15.09
CA MET A 69 -6.73 -6.74 13.75
C MET A 69 -6.68 -8.21 13.31
N ASP A 70 -6.32 -9.12 14.21
CA ASP A 70 -6.16 -10.57 13.97
C ASP A 70 -5.04 -10.92 12.96
N ILE A 71 -4.10 -10.00 12.70
CA ILE A 71 -2.88 -10.34 11.95
C ILE A 71 -2.14 -11.44 12.72
N LYS A 72 -1.62 -12.44 12.02
CA LYS A 72 -0.86 -13.55 12.62
C LYS A 72 0.63 -13.46 12.33
N THR A 73 0.98 -13.02 11.13
CA THR A 73 2.37 -12.95 10.70
C THR A 73 2.71 -11.59 10.11
N VAL A 74 3.88 -11.08 10.44
CA VAL A 74 4.45 -9.85 9.86
C VAL A 74 5.73 -10.19 9.10
N ILE A 75 5.75 -9.90 7.79
CA ILE A 75 6.90 -10.13 6.91
C ILE A 75 7.62 -8.80 6.71
N ASN A 76 8.82 -8.69 7.25
CA ASN A 76 9.69 -7.54 7.16
C ASN A 76 10.69 -7.69 6.00
N LEU A 77 10.60 -6.80 5.00
CA LEU A 77 11.50 -6.78 3.84
C LEU A 77 12.71 -5.83 4.01
N ARG A 78 12.89 -5.25 5.19
CA ARG A 78 13.99 -4.31 5.47
C ARG A 78 15.32 -5.05 5.54
N ARG A 79 16.41 -4.34 5.21
CA ARG A 79 17.74 -4.97 5.18
C ARG A 79 18.38 -5.13 6.56
N ARG A 80 18.20 -4.16 7.44
CA ARG A 80 19.01 -4.02 8.65
C ARG A 80 18.24 -4.06 9.97
N ILE A 81 16.96 -3.81 9.96
CA ILE A 81 16.16 -3.67 11.17
C ILE A 81 15.23 -4.85 11.29
N ASP A 82 15.32 -5.53 12.42
CA ASP A 82 14.45 -6.63 12.81
C ASP A 82 13.23 -6.08 13.59
N ASP A 83 12.10 -6.76 13.45
CA ASP A 83 10.84 -6.38 14.11
C ASP A 83 10.68 -7.04 15.50
N ALA A 84 11.42 -8.08 15.79
CA ALA A 84 11.27 -8.83 17.05
C ALA A 84 11.29 -7.94 18.30
N PRO A 85 12.13 -6.88 18.41
CA PRO A 85 12.08 -5.98 19.55
C PRO A 85 10.78 -5.17 19.63
N LEU A 86 10.19 -4.78 18.49
CA LEU A 86 8.95 -3.99 18.41
C LEU A 86 7.70 -4.86 18.63
N ALA A 87 7.76 -6.12 18.23
CA ALA A 87 6.69 -7.11 18.41
C ALA A 87 6.65 -7.71 19.82
N LYS A 88 7.57 -7.31 20.71
CA LYS A 88 7.64 -7.85 22.07
C LYS A 88 6.32 -7.60 22.82
N GLY A 89 5.77 -8.66 23.41
CA GLY A 89 4.48 -8.62 24.12
C GLY A 89 3.27 -8.85 23.23
N THR A 90 3.49 -9.24 21.97
CA THR A 90 2.45 -9.71 21.05
C THR A 90 2.65 -11.19 20.71
N ASP A 91 1.59 -11.83 20.21
CA ASP A 91 1.63 -13.23 19.72
C ASP A 91 1.93 -13.29 18.20
N LEU A 92 2.42 -12.19 17.63
CA LEU A 92 2.70 -12.09 16.19
C LEU A 92 3.97 -12.86 15.82
N THR A 93 3.90 -13.70 14.81
CA THR A 93 5.07 -14.27 14.16
C THR A 93 5.75 -13.19 13.31
N THR A 94 7.06 -12.97 13.49
CA THR A 94 7.83 -12.03 12.66
C THR A 94 8.81 -12.79 11.76
N LEU A 95 8.78 -12.51 10.47
CA LEU A 95 9.69 -13.08 9.46
C LEU A 95 10.53 -11.98 8.83
N HIS A 96 11.85 -12.07 8.95
CA HIS A 96 12.77 -11.07 8.42
C HIS A 96 13.42 -11.55 7.12
N ILE A 97 12.95 -11.07 5.97
CA ILE A 97 13.43 -11.42 4.62
C ILE A 97 14.07 -10.21 3.97
N LYS A 98 15.41 -10.19 3.96
CA LYS A 98 16.21 -9.01 3.60
C LYS A 98 16.26 -8.78 2.09
N ILE A 99 15.53 -7.77 1.58
CA ILE A 99 15.59 -7.34 0.18
C ILE A 99 16.35 -6.01 0.06
N LYS A 100 17.36 -5.96 -0.82
CA LYS A 100 18.09 -4.75 -1.16
C LYS A 100 17.44 -4.10 -2.39
N THR A 101 16.80 -2.93 -2.22
CA THR A 101 16.09 -2.22 -3.30
C THR A 101 16.95 -1.99 -4.54
N ARG A 102 18.21 -1.57 -4.35
CA ARG A 102 19.14 -1.26 -5.42
C ARG A 102 19.53 -2.46 -6.29
N HIS A 103 19.39 -3.67 -5.75
CA HIS A 103 19.80 -4.91 -6.39
C HIS A 103 18.62 -5.84 -6.74
N VAL A 104 17.43 -5.25 -6.90
CA VAL A 104 16.27 -5.96 -7.45
C VAL A 104 16.53 -6.14 -8.95
N THR A 105 17.29 -7.14 -9.28
CA THR A 105 17.64 -7.64 -10.59
C THR A 105 18.04 -9.12 -10.41
N GLU A 106 18.67 -9.74 -11.37
CA GLU A 106 18.95 -11.17 -11.46
C GLU A 106 19.54 -11.85 -10.21
N ASN A 107 20.18 -11.12 -9.30
CA ASN A 107 20.86 -11.69 -8.12
C ASN A 107 20.03 -11.75 -6.82
N HIS A 108 18.77 -11.29 -6.80
CA HIS A 108 17.93 -11.29 -5.61
C HIS A 108 16.70 -12.20 -5.73
N GLY A 109 16.65 -13.04 -6.76
CA GLY A 109 15.58 -13.99 -6.98
C GLY A 109 15.25 -14.84 -5.74
N ALA A 110 16.26 -15.31 -5.02
CA ALA A 110 16.05 -16.11 -3.82
C ALA A 110 15.27 -15.38 -2.71
N ALA A 111 15.58 -14.11 -2.41
CA ALA A 111 14.87 -13.35 -1.38
C ALA A 111 13.44 -13.00 -1.81
N ILE A 112 13.21 -12.73 -3.10
CA ILE A 112 11.88 -12.51 -3.66
C ILE A 112 11.06 -13.80 -3.58
N VAL A 113 11.65 -14.93 -3.98
CA VAL A 113 11.01 -16.25 -3.87
C VAL A 113 10.65 -16.57 -2.42
N LEU A 114 11.56 -16.33 -1.47
CA LEU A 114 11.30 -16.53 -0.04
C LEU A 114 10.16 -15.64 0.46
N ALA A 115 10.11 -14.37 0.07
CA ALA A 115 9.04 -13.46 0.47
C ALA A 115 7.68 -13.89 -0.09
N LEU A 116 7.63 -14.34 -1.34
CA LEU A 116 6.40 -14.84 -1.96
C LEU A 116 5.95 -16.17 -1.35
N ARG A 117 6.89 -17.07 -1.03
CA ARG A 117 6.59 -18.31 -0.28
C ARG A 117 6.02 -18.00 1.09
N ALA A 118 6.71 -17.18 1.87
CA ALA A 118 6.23 -16.78 3.18
C ALA A 118 4.81 -16.17 3.10
N LEU A 119 4.58 -15.28 2.13
CA LEU A 119 3.25 -14.69 1.93
C LEU A 119 2.19 -15.74 1.54
N ARG A 120 2.55 -16.72 0.69
CA ARG A 120 1.68 -17.84 0.30
C ARG A 120 1.33 -18.73 1.48
N ASP A 121 2.31 -19.08 2.27
CA ASP A 121 2.17 -20.10 3.30
C ASP A 121 1.55 -19.53 4.58
N GLU A 122 2.05 -18.40 5.05
CA GLU A 122 1.59 -17.77 6.28
C GLU A 122 0.13 -17.28 6.20
N GLN A 123 -0.33 -16.81 5.03
CA GLN A 123 -1.74 -16.42 4.89
C GLN A 123 -2.73 -17.58 5.11
N ARG A 124 -2.25 -18.84 5.05
CA ARG A 124 -3.10 -20.02 5.36
C ARG A 124 -3.34 -20.14 6.86
N ASN A 125 -2.40 -19.67 7.68
CA ASN A 125 -2.46 -19.67 9.13
C ASN A 125 -3.27 -18.49 9.69
N GLY A 126 -3.47 -17.44 8.88
CA GLY A 126 -4.23 -16.24 9.24
C GLY A 126 -3.82 -15.04 8.39
N PRO A 127 -4.35 -13.85 8.69
CA PRO A 127 -3.96 -12.64 7.97
C PRO A 127 -2.48 -12.28 8.18
N VAL A 128 -1.84 -11.84 7.08
CA VAL A 128 -0.41 -11.50 7.01
C VAL A 128 -0.23 -10.04 6.64
N LEU A 129 0.68 -9.36 7.32
CA LEU A 129 1.18 -8.05 6.91
C LEU A 129 2.54 -8.20 6.23
N VAL A 130 2.75 -7.57 5.07
CA VAL A 130 4.07 -7.39 4.48
C VAL A 130 4.45 -5.92 4.46
N HIS A 131 5.65 -5.59 4.94
CA HIS A 131 6.12 -4.21 4.99
C HIS A 131 7.60 -4.05 4.64
N CYS A 132 7.99 -2.80 4.40
CA CYS A 132 9.38 -2.36 4.33
C CYS A 132 9.55 -1.06 5.12
N THR A 133 10.38 -0.12 4.70
CA THR A 133 10.51 1.18 5.40
C THR A 133 9.28 2.06 5.16
N HIS A 134 8.93 2.31 3.89
CA HIS A 134 7.84 3.20 3.51
C HIS A 134 6.57 2.46 3.06
N GLY A 135 6.63 1.13 2.95
CA GLY A 135 5.51 0.34 2.40
C GLY A 135 5.30 0.51 0.88
N ALA A 136 6.19 1.23 0.22
CA ALA A 136 6.07 1.64 -1.17
C ALA A 136 6.80 0.70 -2.14
N ASP A 137 8.14 0.68 -2.11
CA ASP A 137 8.97 0.09 -3.16
C ASP A 137 9.07 -1.44 -3.08
N ARG A 138 9.76 -1.99 -2.05
CA ARG A 138 9.92 -3.44 -1.86
C ARG A 138 8.60 -4.13 -1.60
N THR A 139 7.78 -3.53 -0.76
CA THR A 139 6.42 -4.00 -0.48
C THR A 139 5.58 -3.95 -1.74
N GLY A 140 5.62 -2.84 -2.48
CA GLY A 140 4.92 -2.69 -3.76
C GLY A 140 5.31 -3.75 -4.77
N MET A 141 6.61 -4.03 -4.91
CA MET A 141 7.12 -5.09 -5.78
C MET A 141 6.57 -6.47 -5.41
N ILE A 142 6.63 -6.85 -4.14
CA ILE A 142 6.12 -8.17 -3.69
C ILE A 142 4.61 -8.26 -3.91
N ILE A 143 3.85 -7.20 -3.64
CA ILE A 143 2.41 -7.19 -3.89
C ILE A 143 2.11 -7.24 -5.40
N ALA A 144 2.83 -6.51 -6.24
CA ALA A 144 2.65 -6.58 -7.69
C ALA A 144 2.92 -8.01 -8.24
N LEU A 145 3.99 -8.66 -7.76
CA LEU A 145 4.26 -10.06 -8.11
C LEU A 145 3.14 -10.99 -7.61
N TRP A 146 2.64 -10.77 -6.40
CA TRP A 146 1.50 -11.51 -5.86
C TRP A 146 0.25 -11.38 -6.73
N ARG A 147 -0.09 -10.15 -7.16
CA ARG A 147 -1.20 -9.88 -8.07
C ARG A 147 -1.08 -10.68 -9.37
N MET A 148 0.12 -10.67 -9.98
CA MET A 148 0.38 -11.39 -11.23
C MET A 148 0.38 -12.92 -11.08
N LEU A 149 0.92 -13.44 -9.98
CA LEU A 149 1.10 -14.89 -9.79
C LEU A 149 -0.15 -15.62 -9.27
N TYR A 150 -0.98 -14.93 -8.47
CA TYR A 150 -2.08 -15.56 -7.72
C TYR A 150 -3.45 -14.91 -7.91
N GLN A 151 -3.51 -13.77 -8.58
CA GLN A 151 -4.76 -13.06 -8.85
C GLN A 151 -4.96 -12.80 -10.35
N ASP A 152 -4.08 -13.35 -11.21
CA ASP A 152 -4.13 -13.28 -12.68
C ASP A 152 -4.19 -11.83 -13.21
N TRP A 153 -3.59 -10.88 -12.48
CA TRP A 153 -3.57 -9.49 -12.94
C TRP A 153 -2.64 -9.31 -14.13
N PRO A 154 -3.06 -8.53 -15.14
CA PRO A 154 -2.15 -8.07 -16.17
C PRO A 154 -0.95 -7.35 -15.54
N ARG A 155 0.23 -7.57 -16.09
CA ARG A 155 1.49 -6.98 -15.62
C ARG A 155 1.41 -5.46 -15.54
N ALA A 156 0.84 -4.81 -16.56
CA ALA A 156 0.66 -3.37 -16.61
C ALA A 156 -0.19 -2.85 -15.44
N ASP A 157 -1.27 -3.56 -15.09
CA ASP A 157 -2.20 -3.16 -14.03
C ASP A 157 -1.54 -3.29 -12.65
N ALA A 158 -0.79 -4.38 -12.41
CA ALA A 158 -0.06 -4.57 -11.16
C ALA A 158 1.04 -3.51 -10.95
N ILE A 159 1.76 -3.14 -12.02
CA ILE A 159 2.76 -2.06 -11.99
C ILE A 159 2.08 -0.70 -11.78
N THR A 160 0.93 -0.47 -12.40
CA THR A 160 0.15 0.77 -12.25
C THR A 160 -0.36 0.90 -10.81
N GLU A 161 -0.93 -0.15 -10.20
CA GLU A 161 -1.32 -0.13 -8.79
C GLU A 161 -0.10 0.19 -7.90
N MET A 162 1.03 -0.45 -8.12
CA MET A 162 2.26 -0.21 -7.35
C MET A 162 2.69 1.26 -7.38
N ARG A 163 2.68 1.88 -8.56
CA ARG A 163 3.17 3.26 -8.77
C ARG A 163 2.14 4.33 -8.40
N GLN A 164 0.86 4.10 -8.72
CA GLN A 164 -0.20 5.11 -8.67
C GLN A 164 -1.22 4.86 -7.56
N GLY A 165 -1.12 3.74 -6.85
CA GLY A 165 -2.06 3.35 -5.80
C GLY A 165 -1.97 4.17 -4.51
N GLY A 166 -1.26 5.30 -4.51
CA GLY A 166 -1.14 6.19 -3.34
C GLY A 166 -0.23 5.65 -2.23
N TYR A 167 0.63 4.69 -2.55
CA TYR A 167 1.55 4.08 -1.58
C TYR A 167 2.87 4.84 -1.42
N GLY A 168 3.12 5.87 -2.23
CA GLY A 168 4.35 6.68 -2.20
C GLY A 168 5.54 6.01 -2.89
N PHE A 169 5.34 5.31 -4.02
CA PHE A 169 6.42 4.72 -4.79
C PHE A 169 7.48 5.77 -5.18
N HIS A 170 8.76 5.43 -4.99
CA HIS A 170 9.85 6.34 -5.30
C HIS A 170 10.41 6.05 -6.69
N GLU A 171 10.20 6.95 -7.64
CA GLU A 171 10.60 6.80 -9.05
C GLU A 171 12.12 6.63 -9.25
N VAL A 172 12.94 7.00 -8.26
CA VAL A 172 14.39 6.73 -8.26
C VAL A 172 14.71 5.22 -8.34
N TRP A 173 13.76 4.36 -7.95
CA TRP A 173 13.89 2.90 -8.04
C TRP A 173 13.36 2.35 -9.37
N ALA A 174 13.76 2.95 -10.50
CA ALA A 174 13.34 2.52 -11.85
C ALA A 174 13.70 1.06 -12.19
N ASN A 175 14.63 0.45 -11.44
CA ASN A 175 14.97 -0.97 -11.55
C ASN A 175 13.83 -1.90 -11.12
N ILE A 176 12.93 -1.45 -10.22
CA ILE A 176 11.79 -2.27 -9.76
C ILE A 176 10.75 -2.46 -10.87
N PRO A 177 10.15 -1.41 -11.45
CA PRO A 177 9.23 -1.61 -12.57
C PRO A 177 9.88 -2.35 -13.73
N ARG A 178 11.14 -2.05 -14.09
CA ARG A 178 11.86 -2.78 -15.15
C ARG A 178 11.97 -4.28 -14.84
N TYR A 179 12.27 -4.65 -13.60
CA TYR A 179 12.28 -6.06 -13.18
C TYR A 179 10.88 -6.68 -13.32
N LEU A 180 9.83 -6.00 -12.86
CA LEU A 180 8.45 -6.48 -12.98
C LEU A 180 8.01 -6.64 -14.44
N GLU A 181 8.50 -5.79 -15.35
CA GLU A 181 8.23 -5.87 -16.79
C GLU A 181 8.87 -7.10 -17.43
N GLN A 182 10.04 -7.53 -16.95
CA GLN A 182 10.89 -8.54 -17.61
C GLN A 182 10.85 -9.91 -16.93
N VAL A 183 10.47 -10.00 -15.66
CA VAL A 183 10.51 -11.25 -14.89
C VAL A 183 9.70 -12.37 -15.56
N ASP A 184 10.29 -13.55 -15.68
CA ASP A 184 9.59 -14.76 -16.11
C ASP A 184 8.67 -15.24 -14.98
N LEU A 185 7.38 -14.97 -15.15
CA LEU A 185 6.36 -15.31 -14.14
C LEU A 185 6.16 -16.82 -14.01
N ALA A 186 6.34 -17.59 -15.10
CA ALA A 186 6.18 -19.05 -15.06
C ALA A 186 7.33 -19.70 -14.28
N ALA A 187 8.56 -19.27 -14.56
CA ALA A 187 9.74 -19.71 -13.82
C ALA A 187 9.66 -19.30 -12.34
N LEU A 188 9.26 -18.04 -12.05
CA LEU A 188 9.08 -17.56 -10.69
C LEU A 188 8.01 -18.35 -9.94
N LYS A 189 6.85 -18.61 -10.57
CA LYS A 189 5.76 -19.42 -10.00
C LYS A 189 6.23 -20.82 -9.64
N SER A 190 6.98 -21.45 -10.54
CA SER A 190 7.59 -22.79 -10.31
C SER A 190 8.55 -22.76 -9.11
N GLN A 191 9.43 -21.77 -9.04
CA GLN A 191 10.36 -21.62 -7.92
C GLN A 191 9.62 -21.39 -6.59
N VAL A 192 8.55 -20.59 -6.58
CA VAL A 192 7.74 -20.37 -5.37
C VAL A 192 6.97 -21.63 -4.98
N ALA A 193 6.56 -22.47 -5.92
CA ALA A 193 5.79 -23.69 -5.65
C ALA A 193 6.63 -24.79 -4.98
N VAL A 194 7.92 -24.90 -5.29
CA VAL A 194 8.85 -25.90 -4.73
C VAL A 194 9.31 -25.46 -3.34
N GLY A 195 8.79 -26.09 -2.31
CA GLY A 195 9.15 -25.82 -0.90
C GLY A 195 7.95 -25.81 0.01
#